data_69090bda98962f72b68b7b00f65d788f
#
_entry.id   69090bda98962f72b68b7b00f65d788f
#
_cell.length_a   1.000
_cell.length_b   1.000
_cell.length_c   1.000
_cell.angle_alpha   90.00
_cell.angle_beta   90.00
_cell.angle_gamma   90.00
#
_symmetry.space_group_name_H-M   'P 1'
#
loop_
_entity.id
_entity.type
_entity.pdbx_description
1 polymer ?
#
loop_
_entity_poly.entity_id
_entity_poly.type
_entity_poly.pdbx_seq_one_letter_code
_entity_poly.pdbx_strand_id
1 'polypeptide(L)'
;MSSYLAPPVSVVIPVRNEERYLEESVAGVLNQGYPGPMEIILAIASSTDRTAEIAQDLAVRDDRIRVIDNPDGTTPKALNLGVAVSQYDIIVRVDAHGELGPEYIATAVELLERTGAANV
;
A
#
# COMPACT_ATOMS: atom_id res chain seq x y z
N MET A 1 -19.27 -20.97 12.54
CA MET A 1 -18.36 -19.94 12.09
C MET A 1 -17.98 -20.15 10.64
N SER A 2 -17.90 -19.10 9.96
CA SER A 2 -17.41 -19.16 8.59
C SER A 2 -15.92 -19.50 8.60
N SER A 3 -15.52 -20.46 7.80
CA SER A 3 -14.11 -20.70 7.55
C SER A 3 -13.59 -19.76 6.46
N TYR A 4 -14.42 -18.85 6.04
CA TYR A 4 -14.10 -17.91 5.00
C TYR A 4 -13.02 -16.94 5.47
N LEU A 5 -11.92 -16.92 4.77
CA LEU A 5 -10.82 -16.01 5.06
C LEU A 5 -10.80 -14.90 4.01
N ALA A 6 -10.51 -13.70 4.46
CA ALA A 6 -10.34 -12.60 3.52
C ALA A 6 -9.12 -12.89 2.64
N PRO A 7 -9.17 -12.60 1.35
CA PRO A 7 -8.03 -12.88 0.46
C PRO A 7 -6.83 -11.99 0.78
N PRO A 8 -5.61 -12.47 0.49
CA PRO A 8 -4.42 -11.65 0.66
C PRO A 8 -4.45 -10.43 -0.26
N VAL A 9 -3.90 -9.33 0.21
CA VAL A 9 -3.91 -8.08 -0.54
C VAL A 9 -2.54 -7.41 -0.49
N SER A 10 -2.12 -6.83 -1.61
CA SER A 10 -0.94 -6.00 -1.70
C SER A 10 -1.38 -4.55 -1.87
N VAL A 11 -0.99 -3.69 -0.93
CA VAL A 11 -1.31 -2.27 -0.97
C VAL A 11 -0.10 -1.54 -1.55
N VAL A 12 -0.29 -0.82 -2.64
CA VAL A 12 0.78 -0.06 -3.27
C VAL A 12 0.55 1.43 -3.03
N ILE A 13 1.57 2.08 -2.48
CA ILE A 13 1.50 3.50 -2.16
C ILE A 13 2.60 4.23 -2.93
N PRO A 14 2.26 4.99 -3.98
CA PRO A 14 3.23 5.87 -4.64
C PRO A 14 3.59 7.01 -3.69
N VAL A 15 4.88 7.28 -3.52
CA VAL A 15 5.33 8.25 -2.51
C VAL A 15 6.35 9.20 -3.12
N ARG A 16 6.16 10.51 -2.88
CA ARG A 16 7.12 11.53 -3.27
C ARG A 16 6.94 12.75 -2.37
N ASN A 17 8.01 13.15 -1.69
CA ASN A 17 7.97 14.33 -0.80
C ASN A 17 6.78 14.30 0.17
N GLU A 18 6.64 13.19 0.90
CA GLU A 18 5.55 12.99 1.85
C GLU A 18 6.04 12.83 3.30
N GLU A 19 7.14 13.48 3.64
CA GLU A 19 7.69 13.37 4.99
C GLU A 19 6.65 13.69 6.07
N ARG A 20 5.71 14.58 5.76
CA ARG A 20 4.70 15.05 6.69
C ARG A 20 3.60 14.03 6.97
N TYR A 21 3.23 13.24 5.95
CA TYR A 21 2.03 12.39 6.04
C TYR A 21 2.29 10.90 5.88
N LEU A 22 3.50 10.51 5.49
CA LEU A 22 3.77 9.11 5.16
C LEU A 22 3.50 8.17 6.34
N GLU A 23 3.99 8.50 7.51
CA GLU A 23 3.82 7.66 8.68
C GLU A 23 2.35 7.50 9.05
N GLU A 24 1.60 8.60 8.99
CA GLU A 24 0.17 8.59 9.27
C GLU A 24 -0.60 7.78 8.25
N SER A 25 -0.25 7.91 6.96
CA SER A 25 -0.91 7.17 5.89
C SER A 25 -0.69 5.67 6.04
N VAL A 26 0.54 5.26 6.33
CA VAL A 26 0.85 3.84 6.55
C VAL A 26 0.12 3.32 7.77
N ALA A 27 0.11 4.08 8.87
CA ALA A 27 -0.62 3.70 10.06
C ALA A 27 -2.11 3.52 9.76
N GLY A 28 -2.67 4.40 8.92
CA GLY A 28 -4.07 4.29 8.50
C GLY A 28 -4.37 2.99 7.78
N VAL A 29 -3.45 2.52 6.94
CA VAL A 29 -3.60 1.23 6.26
C VAL A 29 -3.51 0.07 7.24
N LEU A 30 -2.50 0.10 8.11
CA LEU A 30 -2.29 -0.97 9.09
C LEU A 30 -3.45 -1.08 10.08
N ASN A 31 -4.10 0.03 10.38
CA ASN A 31 -5.20 0.08 11.36
C ASN A 31 -6.58 -0.15 10.74
N GLN A 32 -6.65 -0.57 9.48
CA GLN A 32 -7.92 -0.86 8.84
C GLN A 32 -8.64 -2.07 9.43
N GLY A 33 -7.90 -2.93 10.12
CA GLY A 33 -8.50 -4.15 10.65
C GLY A 33 -8.83 -5.18 9.57
N TYR A 34 -8.16 -5.11 8.43
CA TYR A 34 -8.39 -6.07 7.36
C TYR A 34 -8.00 -7.47 7.85
N PRO A 35 -8.92 -8.45 7.79
CA PRO A 35 -8.67 -9.76 8.40
C PRO A 35 -7.76 -10.69 7.61
N GLY A 36 -7.47 -10.37 6.35
CA GLY A 36 -6.60 -11.21 5.51
C GLY A 36 -5.14 -10.79 5.60
N PRO A 37 -4.24 -11.61 5.04
CA PRO A 37 -2.84 -11.21 4.92
C PRO A 37 -2.70 -9.93 4.08
N MET A 38 -1.77 -9.06 4.46
CA MET A 38 -1.58 -7.80 3.77
C MET A 38 -0.11 -7.43 3.75
N GLU A 39 0.37 -6.97 2.61
CA GLU A 39 1.68 -6.32 2.52
C GLU A 39 1.49 -4.90 2.04
N ILE A 40 2.41 -4.04 2.40
CA ILE A 40 2.40 -2.64 1.96
C ILE A 40 3.69 -2.39 1.19
N ILE A 41 3.56 -1.89 -0.04
CA ILE A 41 4.70 -1.59 -0.89
C ILE A 41 4.77 -0.08 -1.08
N LEU A 42 5.83 0.53 -0.55
CA LEU A 42 6.07 1.96 -0.68
C LEU A 42 6.99 2.17 -1.86
N ALA A 43 6.46 2.73 -2.95
CA ALA A 43 7.23 3.01 -4.16
C ALA A 43 7.71 4.46 -4.07
N ILE A 44 8.97 4.65 -3.72
CA ILE A 44 9.53 5.95 -3.36
C ILE A 44 10.19 6.61 -4.55
N ALA A 45 9.63 7.73 -4.99
CA ALA A 45 10.27 8.57 -5.99
C ALA A 45 11.37 9.39 -5.33
N SER A 46 12.30 9.93 -6.14
CA SER A 46 13.32 10.80 -5.63
C SER A 46 12.68 11.97 -4.87
N SER A 47 13.05 12.16 -3.64
CA SER A 47 12.46 13.16 -2.75
C SER A 47 13.54 14.06 -2.18
N THR A 48 13.18 15.32 -1.94
CA THR A 48 14.12 16.32 -1.42
C THR A 48 14.02 16.47 0.10
N ASP A 49 13.10 15.74 0.73
CA ASP A 49 12.87 15.78 2.17
C ASP A 49 13.27 14.44 2.81
N ARG A 50 12.78 14.17 4.00
CA ARG A 50 13.13 12.95 4.75
C ARG A 50 12.26 11.75 4.41
N THR A 51 11.52 11.79 3.31
CA THR A 51 10.58 10.72 2.92
C THR A 51 11.25 9.35 2.88
N ALA A 52 12.40 9.24 2.19
CA ALA A 52 13.07 7.95 2.05
C ALA A 52 13.52 7.40 3.40
N GLU A 53 14.01 8.26 4.27
CA GLU A 53 14.45 7.86 5.60
C GLU A 53 13.28 7.33 6.44
N ILE A 54 12.15 8.04 6.38
CA ILE A 54 10.94 7.62 7.10
C ILE A 54 10.44 6.28 6.56
N ALA A 55 10.45 6.10 5.25
CA ALA A 55 10.01 4.85 4.64
C ALA A 55 10.86 3.68 5.10
N GLN A 56 12.18 3.83 5.11
CA GLN A 56 13.08 2.77 5.56
C GLN A 56 12.85 2.45 7.04
N ASP A 57 12.62 3.46 7.84
CA ASP A 57 12.35 3.28 9.26
C ASP A 57 11.06 2.51 9.49
N LEU A 58 10.03 2.80 8.71
CA LEU A 58 8.77 2.07 8.77
C LEU A 58 8.95 0.60 8.40
N ALA A 59 9.74 0.33 7.37
CA ALA A 59 9.99 -1.04 6.93
C ALA A 59 10.76 -1.85 7.97
N VAL A 60 11.64 -1.20 8.72
CA VAL A 60 12.37 -1.87 9.81
C VAL A 60 11.43 -2.22 10.96
N ARG A 61 10.44 -1.37 11.23
CA ARG A 61 9.52 -1.57 12.35
C ARG A 61 8.42 -2.59 12.07
N ASP A 62 8.08 -2.82 10.80
CA ASP A 62 7.00 -3.74 10.44
C ASP A 62 7.38 -4.50 9.17
N ASP A 63 7.50 -5.82 9.27
CA ASP A 63 7.95 -6.65 8.16
C ASP A 63 6.93 -6.80 7.03
N ARG A 64 5.72 -6.30 7.21
CA ARG A 64 4.73 -6.25 6.13
C ARG A 64 5.02 -5.11 5.16
N ILE A 65 5.90 -4.17 5.53
CA ILE A 65 6.21 -3.00 4.73
C ILE A 65 7.48 -3.22 3.93
N ARG A 66 7.39 -3.00 2.63
CA ARG A 66 8.53 -3.10 1.71
C ARG A 66 8.73 -1.76 1.01
N VAL A 67 9.97 -1.39 0.81
CA VAL A 67 10.32 -0.14 0.13
C VAL A 67 10.97 -0.48 -1.19
N ILE A 68 10.50 0.13 -2.27
CA ILE A 68 11.11 0.00 -3.58
C ILE A 68 11.35 1.39 -4.16
N ASP A 69 12.33 1.49 -5.05
CA ASP A 69 12.63 2.76 -5.72
C ASP A 69 11.76 2.92 -6.96
N ASN A 70 11.31 4.15 -7.19
CA ASN A 70 10.60 4.52 -8.40
C ASN A 70 11.38 5.65 -9.09
N PRO A 71 12.44 5.32 -9.83
CA PRO A 71 13.33 6.35 -10.40
C PRO A 71 12.64 7.29 -11.38
N ASP A 72 11.61 6.84 -12.09
CA ASP A 72 10.88 7.70 -13.00
C ASP A 72 9.98 8.70 -12.29
N GLY A 73 9.63 8.43 -11.05
CA GLY A 73 8.89 9.36 -10.22
C GLY A 73 7.42 9.55 -10.53
N THR A 74 6.87 8.81 -11.49
CA THR A 74 5.46 8.95 -11.86
C THR A 74 4.61 7.92 -11.15
N THR A 75 3.33 8.25 -10.93
CA THR A 75 2.39 7.34 -10.30
C THR A 75 2.18 6.06 -11.12
N PRO A 76 1.97 6.12 -12.45
CA PRO A 76 1.84 4.88 -13.23
C PRO A 76 3.04 3.95 -13.09
N LYS A 77 4.26 4.49 -13.08
CA LYS A 77 5.47 3.69 -12.91
C LYS A 77 5.54 3.08 -11.52
N ALA A 78 5.15 3.84 -10.49
CA ALA A 78 5.09 3.33 -9.13
C ALA A 78 4.16 2.12 -9.04
N LEU A 79 2.98 2.23 -9.65
CA LEU A 79 2.01 1.14 -9.64
C LEU A 79 2.53 -0.07 -10.38
N ASN A 80 3.16 0.11 -11.55
CA ASN A 80 3.72 -1.00 -12.32
C ASN A 80 4.82 -1.72 -11.53
N LEU A 81 5.71 -0.95 -10.89
CA LEU A 81 6.77 -1.54 -10.07
C LEU A 81 6.20 -2.29 -8.87
N GLY A 82 5.19 -1.71 -8.22
CA GLY A 82 4.53 -2.34 -7.09
C GLY A 82 3.88 -3.66 -7.48
N VAL A 83 3.18 -3.69 -8.62
CA VAL A 83 2.57 -4.92 -9.12
C VAL A 83 3.64 -5.97 -9.42
N ALA A 84 4.77 -5.56 -10.00
CA ALA A 84 5.84 -6.48 -10.36
C ALA A 84 6.46 -7.18 -9.15
N VAL A 85 6.49 -6.52 -7.98
CA VAL A 85 7.10 -7.10 -6.77
C VAL A 85 6.07 -7.63 -5.78
N SER A 86 4.79 -7.44 -6.04
CA SER A 86 3.74 -7.87 -5.11
C SER A 86 3.70 -9.39 -4.98
N GLN A 87 3.42 -9.85 -3.76
CA GLN A 87 3.27 -11.27 -3.48
C GLN A 87 1.86 -11.78 -3.75
N TYR A 88 0.90 -10.87 -3.84
CA TYR A 88 -0.52 -11.24 -3.90
C TYR A 88 -1.16 -10.69 -5.17
N ASP A 89 -2.24 -11.34 -5.60
CA ASP A 89 -2.89 -10.98 -6.85
C ASP A 89 -3.81 -9.77 -6.74
N ILE A 90 -4.33 -9.52 -5.55
CA ILE A 90 -5.21 -8.37 -5.34
C ILE A 90 -4.36 -7.17 -4.97
N ILE A 91 -4.45 -6.13 -5.78
CA ILE A 91 -3.67 -4.91 -5.60
C ILE A 91 -4.61 -3.76 -5.28
N VAL A 92 -4.36 -3.07 -4.19
CA VAL A 92 -5.11 -1.87 -3.82
C VAL A 92 -4.16 -0.69 -3.77
N ARG A 93 -4.51 0.36 -4.47
CA ARG A 93 -3.73 1.60 -4.46
C ARG A 93 -4.22 2.52 -3.34
N VAL A 94 -3.27 3.13 -2.63
CA VAL A 94 -3.56 4.12 -1.60
C VAL A 94 -2.67 5.34 -1.83
N ASP A 95 -3.19 6.53 -1.67
CA ASP A 95 -2.41 7.76 -1.79
C ASP A 95 -1.70 8.06 -0.48
N ALA A 96 -0.44 8.51 -0.58
CA ALA A 96 0.42 8.71 0.60
C ALA A 96 0.00 9.87 1.50
N HIS A 97 -0.89 10.73 1.04
CA HIS A 97 -1.36 11.88 1.82
C HIS A 97 -2.87 11.90 1.99
N GLY A 98 -3.54 10.81 1.65
CA GLY A 98 -4.99 10.72 1.80
C GLY A 98 -5.37 10.10 3.13
N GLU A 99 -6.53 10.51 3.64
CA GLU A 99 -7.13 9.83 4.78
C GLU A 99 -7.98 8.67 4.26
N LEU A 100 -7.85 7.52 4.91
CA LEU A 100 -8.66 6.37 4.55
C LEU A 100 -9.86 6.30 5.49
N GLY A 101 -11.04 6.11 4.90
CA GLY A 101 -12.21 5.79 5.69
C GLY A 101 -12.06 4.40 6.31
N PRO A 102 -12.83 4.10 7.35
CA PRO A 102 -12.80 2.77 7.96
C PRO A 102 -13.20 1.73 6.91
N GLU A 103 -12.55 0.58 6.96
CA GLU A 103 -12.84 -0.54 6.06
C GLU A 103 -12.60 -0.26 4.58
N TYR A 104 -11.78 0.77 4.27
CA TYR A 104 -11.46 1.08 2.88
C TYR A 104 -10.87 -0.12 2.14
N ILE A 105 -9.91 -0.80 2.76
CA ILE A 105 -9.26 -1.96 2.14
C ILE A 105 -10.25 -3.10 1.95
N ALA A 106 -11.05 -3.41 2.96
CA ALA A 106 -12.03 -4.48 2.86
C ALA A 106 -13.07 -4.20 1.77
N THR A 107 -13.51 -2.95 1.67
CA THR A 107 -14.48 -2.55 0.65
C THR A 107 -13.88 -2.65 -0.75
N ALA A 108 -12.63 -2.22 -0.91
CA ALA A 108 -11.95 -2.31 -2.21
C ALA A 108 -11.78 -3.76 -2.64
N VAL A 109 -11.37 -4.64 -1.72
CA VAL A 109 -11.22 -6.06 -2.02
C VAL A 109 -12.54 -6.69 -2.41
N GLU A 110 -13.62 -6.37 -1.69
CA GLU A 110 -14.94 -6.89 -2.00
C GLU A 110 -15.38 -6.47 -3.40
N LEU A 111 -15.14 -5.22 -3.76
CA LEU A 111 -15.47 -4.72 -5.08
C LEU A 111 -14.70 -5.45 -6.17
N LEU A 112 -13.40 -5.67 -5.96
CA LEU A 112 -12.56 -6.39 -6.91
C LEU A 112 -13.01 -7.82 -7.10
N GLU A 113 -13.36 -8.52 -6.02
CA GLU A 113 -13.84 -9.89 -6.11
C GLU A 113 -15.18 -9.95 -6.86
N ARG A 114 -16.06 -9.00 -6.60
CA ARG A 114 -17.38 -8.98 -7.21
C ARG A 114 -17.33 -8.68 -8.70
N THR A 115 -16.38 -7.86 -9.14
CA THR A 115 -16.27 -7.47 -10.54
C THR A 115 -15.31 -8.34 -11.33
N GLY A 116 -14.54 -9.19 -10.66
CA GLY A 116 -13.52 -10.02 -11.29
C GLY A 116 -12.24 -9.26 -11.63
N ALA A 117 -12.13 -8.01 -11.21
CA ALA A 117 -10.91 -7.23 -11.44
C ALA A 117 -9.85 -7.64 -10.41
N ALA A 118 -8.57 -7.40 -10.72
CA ALA A 118 -7.46 -7.74 -9.84
C ALA A 118 -6.91 -6.53 -9.09
N ASN A 119 -7.26 -5.32 -9.50
CA ASN A 119 -6.76 -4.12 -8.83
C ASN A 119 -7.73 -2.95 -8.94
N VAL A 120 -7.55 -2.03 -8.02
CA VAL A 120 -8.33 -0.80 -7.95
C VAL A 120 -7.40 0.38 -7.80
#